data_960e01d25837474e6f43a581bd156952
#
_entry.id   960e01d25837474e6f43a581bd156952
#
_cell.length_a   1.000
_cell.length_b   1.000
_cell.length_c   1.000
_cell.angle_alpha   90.00
_cell.angle_beta   90.00
_cell.angle_gamma   90.00
#
_symmetry.space_group_name_H-M   'P 1'
#
loop_
_entity.id
_entity.type
_entity.pdbx_description
1 polymer ?
#
loop_
_entity_poly.entity_id
_entity_poly.type
_entity_poly.pdbx_seq_one_letter_code
_entity_poly.pdbx_strand_id
1 'polypeptide(L)'
;MPRVNLNSILTSERLAKLKTAGVYLPTLQRGIEKEALRSMLDGGLSQAAHPRILGSPLTNPNITTDFSEAQVELITQVHPSITNCLQELAEIQTFVSDSLEEELLWPFSMPCNIKEDDSIPIAQYGSTNLAKAKTIYRRGLSNRYGSKMQTISGIHYNFSLSDACWEELGYSDQESRTRGYFDLIRNFRRWSWLLVYLFGASPTIPKQLVPASDLASLSFLDDQNFYMPHATSLRMGPMGYQSTAQNNLAISYNSLEDYLEGMTLALSQTHSEYQKVGLKQNSIYQQLNTAILQIENEFYGYIRPKRSLSDGERPITALKKHGVEYVEVRCLDLDPYLSTGIDSKQIQFIDTFLMLCLLCESPPDSAEENRLINENNASVVNWGRKPKLALNNPDQIEMKDWAQELIMQCQPIAEIFDANCQNPTYSEAIAIQLEKLTNPSLTPSAKLLDHIKNSSRSFFELGVELAVQHKQQNQANAVSIESQSRLAEKARASLQSLNDLELIEEESFESFLFKYTSI
;
A
#
# COMPACT_ATOMS: atom_id res chain seq x y z
N MET A 1 17.26 -26.20 6.19
CA MET A 1 17.16 -25.01 5.33
C MET A 1 18.52 -24.79 4.69
N PRO A 2 18.62 -24.50 3.39
CA PRO A 2 19.86 -23.98 2.88
C PRO A 2 20.17 -22.70 3.65
N ARG A 3 21.38 -22.59 4.21
CA ARG A 3 21.85 -21.36 4.84
C ARG A 3 21.83 -20.29 3.76
N VAL A 4 20.95 -19.31 3.86
CA VAL A 4 21.06 -18.07 3.09
C VAL A 4 22.28 -17.39 3.68
N ASN A 5 23.41 -17.48 2.99
CA ASN A 5 24.62 -16.80 3.42
C ASN A 5 24.39 -15.30 3.16
N LEU A 6 24.07 -14.54 4.21
CA LEU A 6 23.79 -13.11 4.12
C LEU A 6 24.94 -12.32 3.48
N ASN A 7 26.16 -12.81 3.60
CA ASN A 7 27.36 -12.18 3.04
C ASN A 7 27.56 -12.38 1.51
N SER A 8 26.73 -13.17 0.85
CA SER A 8 26.83 -13.45 -0.61
C SER A 8 25.66 -12.94 -1.43
N ILE A 9 24.80 -12.08 -0.88
CA ILE A 9 23.51 -11.70 -1.48
C ILE A 9 23.72 -10.90 -2.77
N LEU A 10 24.56 -9.87 -2.75
CA LEU A 10 24.88 -9.03 -3.92
C LEU A 10 26.27 -9.40 -4.46
N THR A 11 26.32 -10.08 -5.61
CA THR A 11 27.59 -10.48 -6.21
C THR A 11 28.24 -9.34 -6.98
N SER A 12 29.59 -9.37 -7.09
CA SER A 12 30.35 -8.40 -7.90
C SER A 12 29.92 -8.42 -9.37
N GLU A 13 29.53 -9.58 -9.91
CA GLU A 13 29.03 -9.71 -11.29
C GLU A 13 27.71 -8.94 -11.48
N ARG A 14 26.73 -9.12 -10.59
CA ARG A 14 25.42 -8.43 -10.66
C ARG A 14 25.57 -6.94 -10.47
N LEU A 15 26.47 -6.52 -9.57
CA LEU A 15 26.79 -5.10 -9.40
C LEU A 15 27.47 -4.51 -10.65
N ALA A 16 28.32 -5.28 -11.35
CA ALA A 16 28.92 -4.85 -12.59
C ALA A 16 27.86 -4.67 -13.70
N LYS A 17 26.88 -5.58 -13.81
CA LYS A 17 25.74 -5.43 -14.73
C LYS A 17 24.92 -4.17 -14.41
N LEU A 18 24.65 -3.90 -13.12
CA LEU A 18 23.96 -2.68 -12.73
C LEU A 18 24.76 -1.43 -13.09
N LYS A 19 26.08 -1.43 -12.96
CA LYS A 19 26.93 -0.29 -13.39
C LYS A 19 26.79 -0.01 -14.89
N THR A 20 26.71 -1.05 -15.74
CA THR A 20 26.46 -0.90 -17.17
C THR A 20 25.04 -0.38 -17.42
N ALA A 21 24.04 -0.93 -16.73
CA ALA A 21 22.66 -0.49 -16.81
C ALA A 21 22.42 0.90 -16.17
N GLY A 22 23.41 1.48 -15.49
CA GLY A 22 23.31 2.72 -14.72
C GLY A 22 22.74 3.89 -15.51
N VAL A 23 23.08 4.00 -16.80
CA VAL A 23 22.58 5.06 -17.70
C VAL A 23 21.05 5.02 -17.90
N TYR A 24 20.39 3.89 -17.59
CA TYR A 24 18.94 3.72 -17.68
C TYR A 24 18.23 3.91 -16.34
N LEU A 25 18.93 4.04 -15.21
CA LEU A 25 18.32 4.26 -13.90
C LEU A 25 17.45 5.53 -13.83
N PRO A 26 17.78 6.63 -14.53
CA PRO A 26 16.90 7.79 -14.61
C PRO A 26 15.56 7.52 -15.32
N THR A 27 15.40 6.37 -16.00
CA THR A 27 14.16 5.98 -16.70
C THR A 27 13.29 5.02 -15.90
N LEU A 28 13.65 4.69 -14.65
CA LEU A 28 12.79 3.94 -13.75
C LEU A 28 11.42 4.62 -13.62
N GLN A 29 10.37 3.82 -13.65
CA GLN A 29 9.00 4.34 -13.59
C GLN A 29 8.42 4.17 -12.20
N ARG A 30 7.74 5.21 -11.71
CA ARG A 30 7.15 5.26 -10.37
C ARG A 30 5.74 5.82 -10.42
N GLY A 31 4.86 5.27 -9.60
CA GLY A 31 3.52 5.80 -9.35
C GLY A 31 3.18 5.67 -7.87
N ILE A 32 2.38 6.58 -7.36
CA ILE A 32 1.94 6.59 -5.96
C ILE A 32 0.42 6.60 -5.92
N GLU A 33 -0.13 5.73 -5.07
CA GLU A 33 -1.53 5.74 -4.67
C GLU A 33 -1.57 6.04 -3.17
N LYS A 34 -2.19 7.16 -2.79
CA LYS A 34 -2.32 7.59 -1.41
C LYS A 34 -3.77 7.53 -0.98
N GLU A 35 -4.06 6.71 0.01
CA GLU A 35 -5.36 6.69 0.69
C GLU A 35 -5.40 7.72 1.81
N ALA A 36 -6.54 8.36 2.03
CA ALA A 36 -6.77 9.23 3.18
C ALA A 36 -8.26 9.32 3.50
N LEU A 37 -8.63 9.26 4.79
CA LEU A 37 -9.99 9.52 5.22
C LEU A 37 -10.29 11.03 5.17
N ARG A 38 -11.52 11.38 4.80
CA ARG A 38 -12.08 12.71 5.05
C ARG A 38 -12.63 12.73 6.47
N SER A 39 -12.13 13.63 7.30
CA SER A 39 -12.55 13.80 8.68
C SER A 39 -13.12 15.20 8.91
N MET A 40 -13.97 15.33 9.92
CA MET A 40 -14.48 16.62 10.39
C MET A 40 -13.46 17.29 11.33
N LEU A 41 -13.67 18.56 11.64
CA LEU A 41 -12.83 19.33 12.58
C LEU A 41 -12.87 18.81 14.02
N ASP A 42 -13.86 17.98 14.37
CA ASP A 42 -13.94 17.29 15.67
C ASP A 42 -13.20 15.94 15.67
N GLY A 43 -12.54 15.59 14.56
CA GLY A 43 -11.85 14.32 14.39
C GLY A 43 -12.76 13.15 14.02
N GLY A 44 -14.07 13.36 13.83
CA GLY A 44 -15.02 12.34 13.39
C GLY A 44 -14.89 12.02 11.89
N LEU A 45 -15.31 10.80 11.49
CA LEU A 45 -15.37 10.42 10.08
C LEU A 45 -16.45 11.24 9.36
N SER A 46 -16.12 11.80 8.19
CA SER A 46 -17.09 12.45 7.32
C SER A 46 -18.22 11.51 6.91
N GLN A 47 -19.44 12.03 6.91
CA GLN A 47 -20.64 11.34 6.43
C GLN A 47 -21.12 11.89 5.08
N ALA A 48 -20.40 12.88 4.52
CA ALA A 48 -20.75 13.48 3.25
C ALA A 48 -20.41 12.53 2.08
N ALA A 49 -21.23 12.58 1.04
CA ALA A 49 -20.94 11.89 -0.21
C ALA A 49 -19.63 12.38 -0.84
N HIS A 50 -19.06 11.59 -1.74
CA HIS A 50 -17.89 12.00 -2.51
C HIS A 50 -18.18 13.33 -3.25
N PRO A 51 -17.36 14.38 -3.05
CA PRO A 51 -17.64 15.70 -3.61
C PRO A 51 -17.66 15.68 -5.12
N ARG A 52 -18.76 16.13 -5.74
CA ARG A 52 -18.94 16.14 -7.20
C ARG A 52 -17.85 16.95 -7.93
N ILE A 53 -17.28 17.95 -7.29
CA ILE A 53 -16.20 18.76 -7.84
C ILE A 53 -14.92 17.93 -8.07
N LEU A 54 -14.74 16.83 -7.36
CA LEU A 54 -13.63 15.88 -7.54
C LEU A 54 -13.86 14.91 -8.71
N GLY A 55 -15.02 14.96 -9.37
CA GLY A 55 -15.39 14.08 -10.47
C GLY A 55 -16.03 12.76 -10.01
N SER A 56 -16.11 11.81 -10.94
CA SER A 56 -16.64 10.48 -10.67
C SER A 56 -15.54 9.56 -10.10
N PRO A 57 -15.74 8.91 -8.94
CA PRO A 57 -14.76 7.97 -8.40
C PRO A 57 -14.62 6.69 -9.26
N LEU A 58 -15.52 6.46 -10.23
CA LEU A 58 -15.41 5.33 -11.18
C LEU A 58 -14.44 5.61 -12.32
N THR A 59 -14.41 6.83 -12.82
CA THR A 59 -13.78 7.19 -14.10
C THR A 59 -12.74 8.29 -13.99
N ASN A 60 -12.55 8.93 -12.83
CA ASN A 60 -11.47 9.89 -12.63
C ASN A 60 -10.12 9.14 -12.48
N PRO A 61 -9.12 9.43 -13.34
CA PRO A 61 -7.85 8.71 -13.31
C PRO A 61 -6.93 9.07 -12.12
N ASN A 62 -7.21 10.19 -11.44
CA ASN A 62 -6.37 10.69 -10.36
C ASN A 62 -7.03 10.66 -8.97
N ILE A 63 -8.37 10.60 -8.91
CA ILE A 63 -9.11 10.70 -7.65
C ILE A 63 -10.24 9.67 -7.65
N THR A 64 -10.16 8.70 -6.77
CA THR A 64 -11.20 7.69 -6.55
C THR A 64 -11.51 7.56 -5.06
N THR A 65 -12.28 6.55 -4.69
CA THR A 65 -12.49 6.13 -3.29
C THR A 65 -12.01 4.70 -3.12
N ASP A 66 -11.41 4.39 -1.96
CA ASP A 66 -11.09 3.01 -1.64
C ASP A 66 -12.33 2.29 -1.08
N PHE A 67 -12.45 2.05 0.22
CA PHE A 67 -13.57 1.32 0.82
C PHE A 67 -14.76 2.22 1.13
N SER A 68 -14.49 3.32 1.82
CA SER A 68 -15.52 4.25 2.28
C SER A 68 -15.71 5.40 1.31
N GLU A 69 -16.94 5.91 1.23
CA GLU A 69 -17.25 7.18 0.58
C GLU A 69 -16.37 8.33 1.09
N ALA A 70 -15.99 8.25 2.36
CA ALA A 70 -15.08 9.20 3.01
C ALA A 70 -13.59 8.89 2.82
N GLN A 71 -13.22 7.78 2.20
CA GLN A 71 -11.82 7.38 2.00
C GLN A 71 -11.40 7.68 0.57
N VAL A 72 -10.80 8.86 0.36
CA VAL A 72 -10.28 9.22 -0.96
C VAL A 72 -8.96 8.52 -1.23
N GLU A 73 -8.75 8.16 -2.49
CA GLU A 73 -7.51 7.59 -3.01
C GLU A 73 -6.99 8.50 -4.12
N LEU A 74 -5.76 9.01 -3.93
CA LEU A 74 -5.07 9.94 -4.80
C LEU A 74 -4.04 9.18 -5.61
N ILE A 75 -4.16 9.21 -6.93
CA ILE A 75 -3.39 8.38 -7.86
C ILE A 75 -2.58 9.29 -8.79
N THR A 76 -1.25 9.18 -8.74
CA THR A 76 -0.37 9.88 -9.71
C THR A 76 -0.33 9.15 -11.04
N GLN A 77 0.08 9.85 -12.07
CA GLN A 77 0.57 9.22 -13.30
C GLN A 77 1.90 8.52 -13.03
N VAL A 78 2.37 7.80 -14.04
CA VAL A 78 3.68 7.15 -14.00
C VAL A 78 4.77 8.18 -14.33
N HIS A 79 5.79 8.27 -13.47
CA HIS A 79 6.88 9.26 -13.61
C HIS A 79 8.26 8.62 -13.51
N PRO A 80 9.21 9.01 -14.36
CA PRO A 80 10.62 8.67 -14.18
C PRO A 80 11.30 9.53 -13.09
N SER A 81 10.78 10.72 -12.80
CA SER A 81 11.32 11.66 -11.81
C SER A 81 10.57 11.55 -10.48
N ILE A 82 11.30 11.30 -9.39
CA ILE A 82 10.77 11.32 -8.01
C ILE A 82 10.13 12.69 -7.71
N THR A 83 10.82 13.77 -8.11
CA THR A 83 10.33 15.15 -7.88
C THR A 83 8.99 15.37 -8.57
N ASN A 84 8.85 14.96 -9.84
CA ASN A 84 7.61 15.14 -10.58
C ASN A 84 6.47 14.27 -10.02
N CYS A 85 6.78 13.04 -9.58
CA CYS A 85 5.80 12.15 -8.95
C CYS A 85 5.26 12.75 -7.64
N LEU A 86 6.13 13.24 -6.78
CA LEU A 86 5.75 13.90 -5.53
C LEU A 86 5.04 15.23 -5.76
N GLN A 87 5.46 15.99 -6.77
CA GLN A 87 4.80 17.23 -7.15
C GLN A 87 3.37 16.96 -7.63
N GLU A 88 3.15 15.97 -8.51
CA GLU A 88 1.79 15.63 -8.95
C GLU A 88 0.93 15.15 -7.77
N LEU A 89 1.48 14.33 -6.86
CA LEU A 89 0.75 13.91 -5.65
C LEU A 89 0.34 15.13 -4.80
N ALA A 90 1.25 16.08 -4.60
CA ALA A 90 0.97 17.32 -3.86
C ALA A 90 -0.10 18.19 -4.57
N GLU A 91 -0.05 18.30 -5.89
CA GLU A 91 -1.05 19.01 -6.71
C GLU A 91 -2.44 18.39 -6.57
N ILE A 92 -2.54 17.05 -6.70
CA ILE A 92 -3.81 16.31 -6.52
C ILE A 92 -4.34 16.50 -5.10
N GLN A 93 -3.47 16.36 -4.09
CA GLN A 93 -3.87 16.52 -2.69
C GLN A 93 -4.35 17.94 -2.39
N THR A 94 -3.69 18.96 -2.93
CA THR A 94 -4.10 20.36 -2.75
C THR A 94 -5.46 20.59 -3.40
N PHE A 95 -5.66 20.12 -4.64
CA PHE A 95 -6.94 20.21 -5.33
C PHE A 95 -8.08 19.56 -4.53
N VAL A 96 -7.84 18.37 -3.97
CA VAL A 96 -8.83 17.71 -3.10
C VAL A 96 -9.06 18.52 -1.84
N SER A 97 -7.99 18.91 -1.12
CA SER A 97 -8.07 19.65 0.14
C SER A 97 -8.79 20.99 0.01
N ASP A 98 -8.57 21.72 -1.10
CA ASP A 98 -9.24 23.00 -1.39
C ASP A 98 -10.72 22.81 -1.76
N SER A 99 -11.09 21.63 -2.27
CA SER A 99 -12.46 21.25 -2.59
C SER A 99 -13.26 20.80 -1.37
N LEU A 100 -12.61 20.58 -0.24
CA LEU A 100 -13.21 20.19 1.04
C LEU A 100 -13.41 21.43 1.91
N GLU A 101 -14.67 21.88 2.08
CA GLU A 101 -14.99 23.11 2.83
C GLU A 101 -14.67 22.96 4.32
N GLU A 102 -15.41 22.11 5.03
CA GLU A 102 -15.32 21.88 6.48
C GLU A 102 -14.63 20.56 6.83
N GLU A 103 -14.14 19.83 5.84
CA GLU A 103 -13.48 18.56 6.02
C GLU A 103 -11.95 18.69 5.88
N LEU A 104 -11.26 17.72 6.44
CA LEU A 104 -9.82 17.58 6.42
C LEU A 104 -9.42 16.22 5.84
N LEU A 105 -8.23 16.13 5.24
CA LEU A 105 -7.60 14.86 4.94
C LEU A 105 -6.87 14.34 6.17
N TRP A 106 -7.30 13.20 6.70
CA TRP A 106 -6.74 12.58 7.89
C TRP A 106 -5.30 12.12 7.67
N PRO A 107 -4.33 12.51 8.53
CA PRO A 107 -2.91 12.32 8.23
C PRO A 107 -2.35 10.96 8.68
N PHE A 108 -3.11 10.16 9.43
CA PHE A 108 -2.64 8.88 9.95
C PHE A 108 -3.17 7.71 9.13
N SER A 109 -2.39 6.63 9.08
CA SER A 109 -2.87 5.35 8.53
C SER A 109 -3.97 4.72 9.37
N MET A 110 -3.87 4.81 10.70
CA MET A 110 -4.95 4.38 11.58
C MET A 110 -6.09 5.40 11.53
N PRO A 111 -7.36 4.94 11.55
CA PRO A 111 -8.48 5.80 11.23
C PRO A 111 -8.74 6.89 12.27
N CYS A 112 -9.47 7.92 11.84
CA CYS A 112 -10.06 8.94 12.68
C CYS A 112 -11.14 8.37 13.62
N ASN A 113 -11.80 9.22 14.41
CA ASN A 113 -12.82 8.76 15.37
C ASN A 113 -14.06 8.22 14.63
N ILE A 114 -14.24 6.90 14.66
CA ILE A 114 -15.38 6.18 14.08
C ILE A 114 -16.18 5.59 15.23
N LYS A 115 -17.42 6.02 15.42
CA LYS A 115 -18.26 5.58 16.53
C LYS A 115 -18.71 4.13 16.36
N GLU A 116 -19.43 3.84 15.29
CA GLU A 116 -20.05 2.53 15.03
C GLU A 116 -19.61 1.99 13.66
N ASP A 117 -19.57 0.66 13.51
CA ASP A 117 -19.13 0.01 12.28
C ASP A 117 -20.08 0.28 11.11
N ASP A 118 -21.38 0.30 11.38
CA ASP A 118 -22.44 0.59 10.41
C ASP A 118 -22.57 2.08 10.06
N SER A 119 -21.90 2.97 10.81
CA SER A 119 -21.83 4.39 10.49
C SER A 119 -20.83 4.74 9.37
N ILE A 120 -20.06 3.76 8.86
CA ILE A 120 -19.09 3.99 7.79
C ILE A 120 -19.81 3.92 6.44
N PRO A 121 -19.91 5.03 5.69
CA PRO A 121 -20.57 5.02 4.39
C PRO A 121 -19.74 4.26 3.37
N ILE A 122 -20.33 3.20 2.78
CA ILE A 122 -19.68 2.40 1.72
C ILE A 122 -19.64 3.22 0.42
N ALA A 123 -18.50 3.23 -0.26
CA ALA A 123 -18.27 3.97 -1.48
C ALA A 123 -19.28 3.64 -2.60
N GLN A 124 -19.74 4.69 -3.28
CA GLN A 124 -20.69 4.66 -4.38
C GLN A 124 -20.02 5.10 -5.67
N TYR A 125 -20.36 4.44 -6.79
CA TYR A 125 -19.66 4.64 -8.06
C TYR A 125 -20.61 5.01 -9.22
N GLY A 126 -21.92 5.05 -8.99
CA GLY A 126 -22.94 5.29 -10.01
C GLY A 126 -23.84 4.08 -10.24
N SER A 127 -24.56 4.05 -11.36
CA SER A 127 -25.60 3.07 -11.67
C SER A 127 -25.18 1.97 -12.65
N THR A 128 -24.00 2.05 -13.28
CA THR A 128 -23.49 1.02 -14.20
C THR A 128 -23.28 -0.33 -13.47
N ASN A 129 -23.22 -1.42 -14.23
CA ASN A 129 -22.96 -2.76 -13.67
C ASN A 129 -21.60 -2.83 -12.97
N LEU A 130 -20.57 -2.21 -13.55
CA LEU A 130 -19.26 -2.09 -12.92
C LEU A 130 -19.33 -1.28 -11.62
N ALA A 131 -20.05 -0.16 -11.60
CA ALA A 131 -20.26 0.66 -10.41
C ALA A 131 -20.96 -0.14 -9.29
N LYS A 132 -22.04 -0.85 -9.63
CA LYS A 132 -22.75 -1.75 -8.72
C LYS A 132 -21.82 -2.85 -8.17
N ALA A 133 -21.05 -3.50 -9.04
CA ALA A 133 -20.10 -4.54 -8.63
C ALA A 133 -19.05 -3.99 -7.64
N LYS A 134 -18.49 -2.80 -7.90
CA LYS A 134 -17.54 -2.13 -6.98
C LYS A 134 -18.15 -1.85 -5.61
N THR A 135 -19.40 -1.37 -5.55
CA THR A 135 -20.12 -1.13 -4.28
C THR A 135 -20.46 -2.43 -3.57
N ILE A 136 -20.92 -3.47 -4.30
CA ILE A 136 -21.23 -4.78 -3.72
C ILE A 136 -19.96 -5.47 -3.20
N TYR A 137 -18.85 -5.37 -3.91
CA TYR A 137 -17.54 -5.84 -3.45
C TYR A 137 -17.20 -5.28 -2.06
N ARG A 138 -17.35 -3.97 -1.86
CA ARG A 138 -17.08 -3.29 -0.59
C ARG A 138 -18.06 -3.68 0.52
N ARG A 139 -19.33 -3.86 0.17
CA ARG A 139 -20.29 -4.44 1.11
C ARG A 139 -19.88 -5.86 1.51
N GLY A 140 -19.35 -6.64 0.58
CA GLY A 140 -18.76 -7.94 0.87
C GLY A 140 -17.58 -7.86 1.82
N LEU A 141 -16.68 -6.88 1.64
CA LEU A 141 -15.57 -6.64 2.58
C LEU A 141 -16.09 -6.29 3.99
N SER A 142 -17.09 -5.41 4.09
CA SER A 142 -17.76 -5.08 5.36
C SER A 142 -18.31 -6.33 6.05
N ASN A 143 -19.07 -7.15 5.31
CA ASN A 143 -19.69 -8.35 5.86
C ASN A 143 -18.69 -9.46 6.26
N ARG A 144 -17.52 -9.49 5.63
CA ARG A 144 -16.47 -10.51 5.86
C ARG A 144 -15.49 -10.10 6.95
N TYR A 145 -15.12 -8.83 7.02
CA TYR A 145 -13.98 -8.35 7.80
C TYR A 145 -14.33 -7.20 8.76
N GLY A 146 -15.55 -6.64 8.65
CA GLY A 146 -15.94 -5.41 9.34
C GLY A 146 -15.49 -4.14 8.61
N SER A 147 -16.31 -3.10 8.68
CA SER A 147 -16.07 -1.83 7.96
C SER A 147 -14.90 -1.04 8.54
N LYS A 148 -14.73 -1.04 9.87
CA LYS A 148 -13.67 -0.26 10.56
C LYS A 148 -12.27 -0.66 10.09
N MET A 149 -12.01 -1.96 9.90
CA MET A 149 -10.72 -2.44 9.41
C MET A 149 -10.41 -1.89 8.00
N GLN A 150 -11.43 -1.74 7.16
CA GLN A 150 -11.29 -1.25 5.79
C GLN A 150 -10.99 0.25 5.69
N THR A 151 -11.16 1.01 6.79
CA THR A 151 -10.82 2.44 6.84
C THR A 151 -9.37 2.73 7.19
N ILE A 152 -8.57 1.70 7.41
CA ILE A 152 -7.13 1.83 7.61
C ILE A 152 -6.50 2.19 6.25
N SER A 153 -5.76 3.30 6.21
CA SER A 153 -5.20 3.89 4.98
C SER A 153 -3.69 3.67 4.87
N GLY A 154 -3.17 3.70 3.66
CA GLY A 154 -1.74 3.54 3.41
C GLY A 154 -1.27 4.23 2.14
N ILE A 155 -0.02 3.95 1.78
CA ILE A 155 0.57 4.31 0.50
C ILE A 155 0.90 3.06 -0.27
N HIS A 156 0.48 3.01 -1.53
CA HIS A 156 0.96 2.04 -2.49
C HIS A 156 2.03 2.71 -3.36
N TYR A 157 3.15 2.01 -3.51
CA TYR A 157 4.26 2.48 -4.33
C TYR A 157 4.45 1.53 -5.51
N ASN A 158 4.19 2.02 -6.70
CA ASN A 158 4.34 1.29 -7.96
C ASN A 158 5.74 1.51 -8.53
N PHE A 159 6.39 0.42 -8.98
CA PHE A 159 7.76 0.45 -9.45
C PHE A 159 7.97 -0.47 -10.64
N SER A 160 8.62 0.05 -11.68
CA SER A 160 9.08 -0.74 -12.83
C SER A 160 10.38 -0.21 -13.43
N LEU A 161 11.07 -1.08 -14.16
CA LEU A 161 12.24 -0.74 -14.94
C LEU A 161 11.83 -0.55 -16.41
N SER A 162 12.54 0.34 -17.12
CA SER A 162 12.40 0.44 -18.57
C SER A 162 12.91 -0.81 -19.29
N ASP A 163 12.42 -1.05 -20.49
CA ASP A 163 12.85 -2.19 -21.32
C ASP A 163 14.36 -2.23 -21.52
N ALA A 164 14.97 -1.08 -21.77
CA ALA A 164 16.42 -0.97 -21.95
C ALA A 164 17.19 -1.33 -20.65
N CYS A 165 16.68 -0.96 -19.49
CA CYS A 165 17.28 -1.35 -18.21
C CYS A 165 17.18 -2.87 -17.98
N TRP A 166 16.04 -3.47 -18.29
CA TRP A 166 15.85 -4.93 -18.21
C TRP A 166 16.80 -5.69 -19.13
N GLU A 167 16.94 -5.24 -20.38
CA GLU A 167 17.84 -5.87 -21.38
C GLU A 167 19.31 -5.84 -20.93
N GLU A 168 19.77 -4.70 -20.41
CA GLU A 168 21.13 -4.54 -19.93
C GLU A 168 21.42 -5.39 -18.67
N LEU A 169 20.41 -5.60 -17.83
CA LEU A 169 20.50 -6.52 -16.70
C LEU A 169 20.45 -8.00 -17.11
N GLY A 170 20.18 -8.30 -18.39
CA GLY A 170 20.17 -9.64 -18.96
C GLY A 170 18.79 -10.28 -19.07
N TYR A 171 17.71 -9.50 -18.99
CA TYR A 171 16.32 -9.94 -19.15
C TYR A 171 15.76 -9.44 -20.48
N SER A 172 15.98 -10.22 -21.55
CA SER A 172 15.74 -9.77 -22.93
C SER A 172 14.29 -9.94 -23.42
N ASP A 173 13.50 -10.77 -22.76
CA ASP A 173 12.11 -11.06 -23.13
C ASP A 173 11.15 -10.95 -21.94
N GLN A 174 9.85 -10.95 -22.23
CA GLN A 174 8.81 -10.79 -21.20
C GLN A 174 8.81 -11.92 -20.17
N GLU A 175 9.15 -13.14 -20.57
CA GLU A 175 9.19 -14.29 -19.65
C GLU A 175 10.35 -14.14 -18.66
N SER A 176 11.54 -13.77 -19.14
CA SER A 176 12.70 -13.51 -18.27
C SER A 176 12.46 -12.31 -17.34
N ARG A 177 11.83 -11.22 -17.83
CA ARG A 177 11.43 -10.07 -16.98
C ARG A 177 10.43 -10.48 -15.90
N THR A 178 9.45 -11.31 -16.27
CA THR A 178 8.48 -11.85 -15.29
C THR A 178 9.20 -12.67 -14.22
N ARG A 179 10.15 -13.54 -14.58
CA ARG A 179 10.98 -14.25 -13.60
C ARG A 179 11.75 -13.27 -12.70
N GLY A 180 12.36 -12.24 -13.29
CA GLY A 180 13.05 -11.18 -12.52
C GLY A 180 12.14 -10.47 -11.51
N TYR A 181 10.91 -10.16 -11.89
CA TYR A 181 9.93 -9.60 -10.93
C TYR A 181 9.57 -10.60 -9.83
N PHE A 182 9.43 -11.89 -10.10
CA PHE A 182 9.19 -12.89 -9.07
C PHE A 182 10.39 -13.09 -8.15
N ASP A 183 11.64 -12.99 -8.68
CA ASP A 183 12.85 -12.96 -7.88
C ASP A 183 12.86 -11.77 -6.92
N LEU A 184 12.56 -10.57 -7.43
CA LEU A 184 12.41 -9.35 -6.64
C LEU A 184 11.34 -9.52 -5.54
N ILE A 185 10.16 -10.03 -5.88
CA ILE A 185 9.04 -10.19 -4.94
C ILE A 185 9.41 -11.16 -3.81
N ARG A 186 10.05 -12.31 -4.10
CA ARG A 186 10.48 -13.25 -3.06
C ARG A 186 11.47 -12.63 -2.09
N ASN A 187 12.49 -11.93 -2.59
CA ASN A 187 13.46 -11.25 -1.75
C ASN A 187 12.82 -10.10 -0.97
N PHE A 188 11.94 -9.33 -1.61
CA PHE A 188 11.16 -8.30 -0.91
C PHE A 188 10.38 -8.89 0.26
N ARG A 189 9.66 -10.00 0.07
CA ARG A 189 8.90 -10.67 1.14
C ARG A 189 9.80 -11.11 2.30
N ARG A 190 10.99 -11.63 2.02
CA ARG A 190 12.01 -12.01 3.02
C ARG A 190 12.43 -10.84 3.90
N TRP A 191 12.46 -9.64 3.34
CA TRP A 191 13.03 -8.45 3.97
C TRP A 191 12.03 -7.31 4.15
N SER A 192 10.74 -7.49 3.85
CA SER A 192 9.70 -6.45 3.96
C SER A 192 9.55 -5.88 5.37
N TRP A 193 9.88 -6.67 6.40
CA TRP A 193 9.94 -6.20 7.79
C TRP A 193 10.86 -4.99 7.97
N LEU A 194 11.89 -4.83 7.12
CA LEU A 194 12.80 -3.68 7.16
C LEU A 194 12.06 -2.38 6.82
N LEU A 195 11.22 -2.37 5.76
CA LEU A 195 10.40 -1.20 5.42
C LEU A 195 9.40 -0.87 6.52
N VAL A 196 8.79 -1.89 7.14
CA VAL A 196 7.87 -1.73 8.27
C VAL A 196 8.58 -1.12 9.48
N TYR A 197 9.84 -1.49 9.74
CA TYR A 197 10.65 -0.86 10.78
C TYR A 197 10.96 0.61 10.47
N LEU A 198 11.43 0.88 9.26
CA LEU A 198 11.95 2.20 8.86
C LEU A 198 10.86 3.25 8.63
N PHE A 199 9.69 2.83 8.12
CA PHE A 199 8.61 3.70 7.65
C PHE A 199 7.27 3.48 8.34
N GLY A 200 7.16 2.49 9.22
CA GLY A 200 5.97 2.29 10.04
C GLY A 200 5.69 3.52 10.93
N ALA A 201 4.43 4.00 10.88
CA ALA A 201 3.98 5.20 11.58
C ALA A 201 2.64 4.97 12.32
N SER A 202 2.32 3.71 12.66
CA SER A 202 1.05 3.33 13.28
C SER A 202 1.27 2.55 14.58
N PRO A 203 1.91 3.16 15.62
CA PRO A 203 2.12 2.49 16.91
C PRO A 203 0.90 2.52 17.82
N THR A 204 -0.17 3.19 17.41
CA THR A 204 -1.42 3.42 18.14
C THR A 204 -2.59 2.74 17.44
N ILE A 205 -3.64 2.40 18.19
CA ILE A 205 -4.86 1.79 17.66
C ILE A 205 -6.09 2.30 18.40
N PRO A 206 -7.16 2.75 17.68
CA PRO A 206 -8.43 3.07 18.31
C PRO A 206 -9.04 1.86 19.03
N LYS A 207 -9.59 2.06 20.22
CA LYS A 207 -10.18 1.00 21.06
C LYS A 207 -11.20 0.15 20.31
N GLN A 208 -11.99 0.76 19.46
CA GLN A 208 -13.05 0.10 18.71
C GLN A 208 -12.54 -0.86 17.60
N LEU A 209 -11.25 -0.84 17.29
CA LEU A 209 -10.60 -1.78 16.36
C LEU A 209 -9.98 -2.97 17.07
N VAL A 210 -9.88 -2.93 18.41
CA VAL A 210 -9.15 -3.94 19.18
C VAL A 210 -10.07 -5.11 19.52
N PRO A 211 -9.75 -6.35 19.09
CA PRO A 211 -10.44 -7.54 19.59
C PRO A 211 -10.25 -7.70 21.10
N ALA A 212 -11.27 -8.17 21.80
CA ALA A 212 -11.19 -8.37 23.25
C ALA A 212 -10.03 -9.30 23.70
N SER A 213 -9.63 -10.24 22.84
CA SER A 213 -8.47 -11.14 23.05
C SER A 213 -7.14 -10.41 23.17
N ASP A 214 -6.99 -9.25 22.53
CA ASP A 214 -5.70 -8.59 22.31
C ASP A 214 -5.45 -7.44 23.29
N LEU A 215 -6.47 -7.08 24.08
CA LEU A 215 -6.40 -5.97 25.07
C LEU A 215 -5.23 -6.11 26.06
N ALA A 216 -4.87 -7.32 26.47
CA ALA A 216 -3.81 -7.57 27.42
C ALA A 216 -2.39 -7.21 26.90
N SER A 217 -2.21 -7.11 25.58
CA SER A 217 -0.95 -6.75 24.94
C SER A 217 -0.75 -5.24 24.75
N LEU A 218 -1.80 -4.46 24.98
CA LEU A 218 -1.87 -3.03 24.69
C LEU A 218 -1.75 -2.18 25.97
N SER A 219 -1.11 -1.04 25.81
CA SER A 219 -1.06 0.00 26.84
C SER A 219 -2.11 1.07 26.57
N PHE A 220 -2.65 1.65 27.64
CA PHE A 220 -3.59 2.77 27.56
C PHE A 220 -2.86 4.03 27.07
N LEU A 221 -3.38 4.69 26.05
CA LEU A 221 -2.86 5.95 25.53
C LEU A 221 -3.71 7.13 26.00
N ASP A 222 -4.99 7.09 25.66
CA ASP A 222 -6.02 8.06 26.05
C ASP A 222 -7.38 7.35 26.14
N ASP A 223 -8.46 8.11 26.41
CA ASP A 223 -9.79 7.53 26.62
C ASP A 223 -10.33 6.72 25.44
N GLN A 224 -9.82 6.93 24.24
CA GLN A 224 -10.32 6.30 23.01
C GLN A 224 -9.27 5.44 22.29
N ASN A 225 -8.00 5.44 22.74
CA ASN A 225 -6.91 4.81 22.02
C ASN A 225 -5.99 4.00 22.92
N PHE A 226 -5.45 2.92 22.35
CA PHE A 226 -4.36 2.15 22.90
C PHE A 226 -3.08 2.33 22.05
N TYR A 227 -1.96 1.85 22.57
CA TYR A 227 -0.69 1.80 21.85
C TYR A 227 0.16 0.59 22.29
N MET A 228 1.16 0.26 21.48
CA MET A 228 2.23 -0.65 21.89
C MET A 228 3.56 0.13 21.95
N PRO A 229 4.31 0.07 23.07
CA PRO A 229 5.50 0.90 23.29
C PRO A 229 6.58 0.76 22.21
N HIS A 230 6.68 -0.42 21.62
CA HIS A 230 7.70 -0.76 20.64
C HIS A 230 7.15 -1.04 19.23
N ALA A 231 5.85 -0.88 19.00
CA ALA A 231 5.24 -1.12 17.70
C ALA A 231 5.72 -0.12 16.64
N THR A 232 5.83 -0.61 15.43
CA THR A 232 6.15 0.21 14.25
C THR A 232 4.90 0.52 13.42
N SER A 233 4.14 -0.51 13.05
CA SER A 233 2.94 -0.37 12.23
C SER A 233 1.88 -1.40 12.61
N LEU A 234 1.00 -1.08 13.58
CA LEU A 234 -0.14 -1.95 13.92
C LEU A 234 -1.11 -2.11 12.74
N ARG A 235 -1.07 -1.19 11.75
CA ARG A 235 -1.77 -1.33 10.46
C ARG A 235 -1.41 -2.66 9.78
N MET A 236 -0.13 -3.04 9.78
CA MET A 236 0.37 -4.24 9.10
C MET A 236 0.29 -5.50 9.96
N GLY A 237 -0.27 -5.41 11.15
CA GLY A 237 -0.40 -6.51 12.10
C GLY A 237 -1.77 -7.19 12.09
N PRO A 238 -1.95 -8.22 12.95
CA PRO A 238 -3.20 -8.96 13.08
C PRO A 238 -4.41 -8.11 13.50
N MET A 239 -4.18 -7.01 14.20
CA MET A 239 -5.20 -6.02 14.60
C MET A 239 -5.48 -4.98 13.50
N GLY A 240 -4.74 -5.01 12.40
CA GLY A 240 -4.85 -4.10 11.28
C GLY A 240 -5.36 -4.79 10.02
N TYR A 241 -4.72 -4.49 8.90
CA TYR A 241 -5.13 -4.90 7.56
C TYR A 241 -4.77 -6.37 7.27
N GLN A 242 -5.45 -7.32 7.97
CA GLN A 242 -5.28 -8.77 7.80
C GLN A 242 -6.62 -9.52 7.88
N SER A 243 -6.64 -10.73 7.32
CA SER A 243 -7.82 -11.61 7.32
C SER A 243 -7.45 -13.03 7.75
N THR A 244 -8.15 -13.55 8.75
CA THR A 244 -7.96 -14.94 9.21
C THR A 244 -8.29 -15.97 8.13
N ALA A 245 -9.25 -15.68 7.24
CA ALA A 245 -9.60 -16.56 6.12
C ALA A 245 -8.45 -16.68 5.10
N GLN A 246 -7.63 -15.64 4.98
CA GLN A 246 -6.49 -15.60 4.06
C GLN A 246 -5.19 -16.15 4.69
N ASN A 247 -5.11 -16.32 6.01
CA ASN A 247 -3.92 -16.86 6.68
C ASN A 247 -3.56 -18.28 6.21
N ASN A 248 -4.54 -19.02 5.71
CA ASN A 248 -4.36 -20.37 5.19
C ASN A 248 -4.18 -20.41 3.66
N LEU A 249 -4.18 -19.25 2.99
CA LEU A 249 -3.92 -19.18 1.55
C LEU A 249 -2.43 -19.35 1.28
N ALA A 250 -2.07 -20.49 0.71
CA ALA A 250 -0.71 -20.77 0.27
C ALA A 250 -0.49 -20.25 -1.17
N ILE A 251 -0.50 -18.94 -1.37
CA ILE A 251 -0.15 -18.35 -2.67
C ILE A 251 1.37 -18.32 -2.79
N SER A 252 1.90 -19.11 -3.71
CA SER A 252 3.33 -19.16 -4.01
C SER A 252 3.77 -17.98 -4.87
N TYR A 253 5.00 -17.53 -4.64
CA TYR A 253 5.67 -16.53 -5.49
C TYR A 253 6.91 -17.12 -6.18
N ASN A 254 6.95 -18.46 -6.33
CA ASN A 254 8.08 -19.12 -6.95
C ASN A 254 8.07 -18.98 -8.47
N SER A 255 6.90 -18.90 -9.09
CA SER A 255 6.71 -18.61 -10.50
C SER A 255 5.39 -17.86 -10.74
N LEU A 256 5.19 -17.33 -11.96
CA LEU A 256 3.90 -16.77 -12.36
C LEU A 256 2.81 -17.84 -12.35
N GLU A 257 3.13 -19.04 -12.81
CA GLU A 257 2.21 -20.18 -12.88
C GLU A 257 1.70 -20.56 -11.50
N ASP A 258 2.61 -20.73 -10.52
CA ASP A 258 2.26 -21.03 -9.13
C ASP A 258 1.38 -19.94 -8.51
N TYR A 259 1.72 -18.68 -8.78
CA TYR A 259 0.96 -17.52 -8.31
C TYR A 259 -0.46 -17.51 -8.89
N LEU A 260 -0.60 -17.72 -10.19
CA LEU A 260 -1.88 -17.79 -10.89
C LEU A 260 -2.73 -18.97 -10.41
N GLU A 261 -2.13 -20.15 -10.17
CA GLU A 261 -2.82 -21.32 -9.63
C GLU A 261 -3.37 -21.03 -8.22
N GLY A 262 -2.54 -20.49 -7.32
CA GLY A 262 -2.97 -20.13 -5.97
C GLY A 262 -4.08 -19.07 -5.96
N MET A 263 -3.98 -18.04 -6.80
CA MET A 263 -5.01 -17.01 -6.96
C MET A 263 -6.31 -17.60 -7.53
N THR A 264 -6.23 -18.45 -8.54
CA THR A 264 -7.40 -19.13 -9.13
C THR A 264 -8.12 -19.97 -8.08
N LEU A 265 -7.38 -20.71 -7.27
CA LEU A 265 -7.95 -21.49 -6.17
C LEU A 265 -8.68 -20.59 -5.16
N ALA A 266 -8.04 -19.51 -4.75
CA ALA A 266 -8.62 -18.54 -3.79
C ALA A 266 -9.90 -17.86 -4.32
N LEU A 267 -9.97 -17.61 -5.63
CA LEU A 267 -11.12 -17.00 -6.31
C LEU A 267 -12.26 -17.98 -6.62
N SER A 268 -12.01 -19.31 -6.56
CA SER A 268 -12.99 -20.34 -6.88
C SER A 268 -13.45 -21.17 -5.68
N GLN A 269 -12.56 -21.36 -4.70
CA GLN A 269 -12.86 -22.17 -3.51
C GLN A 269 -13.80 -21.41 -2.56
N THR A 270 -14.98 -21.96 -2.32
CA THR A 270 -15.97 -21.38 -1.39
C THR A 270 -15.51 -21.49 0.07
N HIS A 271 -15.89 -20.47 0.87
CA HIS A 271 -15.60 -20.40 2.30
C HIS A 271 -16.90 -20.52 3.12
N SER A 272 -16.93 -21.40 4.12
CA SER A 272 -18.15 -21.72 4.88
C SER A 272 -18.79 -20.51 5.57
N GLU A 273 -17.98 -19.62 6.14
CA GLU A 273 -18.52 -18.40 6.81
C GLU A 273 -19.13 -17.44 5.78
N TYR A 274 -18.54 -17.32 4.58
CA TYR A 274 -19.08 -16.46 3.53
C TYR A 274 -20.33 -17.05 2.86
N GLN A 275 -20.48 -18.39 2.87
CA GLN A 275 -21.73 -19.05 2.48
C GLN A 275 -22.88 -18.70 3.45
N LYS A 276 -22.59 -18.54 4.77
CA LYS A 276 -23.58 -18.11 5.77
C LYS A 276 -24.06 -16.67 5.55
N VAL A 277 -23.16 -15.76 5.12
CA VAL A 277 -23.53 -14.40 4.71
C VAL A 277 -24.51 -14.45 3.52
N GLY A 278 -24.32 -15.40 2.61
CA GLY A 278 -25.12 -15.55 1.40
C GLY A 278 -24.82 -14.49 0.34
N LEU A 279 -25.35 -14.69 -0.86
CA LEU A 279 -25.18 -13.72 -1.95
C LEU A 279 -26.16 -12.55 -1.85
N LYS A 280 -27.41 -12.83 -1.48
CA LYS A 280 -28.48 -11.83 -1.38
C LYS A 280 -29.25 -12.01 -0.07
N GLN A 281 -29.64 -10.88 0.52
CA GLN A 281 -30.63 -10.82 1.60
C GLN A 281 -31.70 -9.81 1.20
N ASN A 282 -32.97 -10.20 1.22
CA ASN A 282 -34.09 -9.35 0.77
C ASN A 282 -33.84 -8.72 -0.62
N SER A 283 -33.36 -9.51 -1.57
CA SER A 283 -33.01 -9.10 -2.94
C SER A 283 -31.80 -8.15 -3.06
N ILE A 284 -31.12 -7.80 -1.96
CA ILE A 284 -29.93 -6.95 -1.94
C ILE A 284 -28.68 -7.83 -1.91
N TYR A 285 -27.77 -7.61 -2.85
CA TYR A 285 -26.48 -8.30 -2.87
C TYR A 285 -25.64 -7.94 -1.64
N GLN A 286 -25.12 -8.95 -0.95
CA GLN A 286 -24.27 -8.82 0.24
C GLN A 286 -22.78 -8.95 -0.09
N GLN A 287 -22.45 -9.63 -1.15
CA GLN A 287 -21.10 -9.89 -1.67
C GLN A 287 -21.19 -10.36 -3.12
N LEU A 288 -20.05 -10.36 -3.86
CA LEU A 288 -20.02 -10.77 -5.27
C LEU A 288 -20.12 -12.29 -5.44
N ASN A 289 -19.48 -13.05 -4.56
CA ASN A 289 -19.50 -14.52 -4.53
C ASN A 289 -19.20 -15.01 -3.11
N THR A 290 -19.13 -16.32 -2.89
CA THR A 290 -18.82 -16.96 -1.58
C THR A 290 -17.43 -17.59 -1.55
N ALA A 291 -16.58 -17.31 -2.53
CA ALA A 291 -15.19 -17.77 -2.55
C ALA A 291 -14.34 -17.08 -1.47
N ILE A 292 -13.14 -17.61 -1.21
CA ILE A 292 -12.21 -17.03 -0.24
C ILE A 292 -11.89 -15.57 -0.62
N LEU A 293 -11.67 -15.30 -1.91
CA LEU A 293 -11.55 -13.95 -2.45
C LEU A 293 -12.73 -13.66 -3.40
N GLN A 294 -13.31 -12.46 -3.31
CA GLN A 294 -14.32 -12.02 -4.26
C GLN A 294 -13.70 -11.66 -5.61
N ILE A 295 -12.58 -10.94 -5.55
CA ILE A 295 -11.76 -10.52 -6.69
C ILE A 295 -10.29 -10.50 -6.26
N GLU A 296 -9.36 -10.37 -7.21
CA GLU A 296 -7.91 -10.35 -6.97
C GLU A 296 -7.48 -9.26 -6.00
N ASN A 297 -8.16 -8.12 -6.03
CA ASN A 297 -7.83 -6.96 -5.18
C ASN A 297 -8.08 -7.23 -3.67
N GLU A 298 -8.85 -8.25 -3.33
CA GLU A 298 -9.12 -8.62 -1.93
C GLU A 298 -7.93 -9.33 -1.26
N PHE A 299 -6.96 -9.82 -2.04
CA PHE A 299 -5.79 -10.49 -1.48
C PHE A 299 -4.87 -9.49 -0.75
N TYR A 300 -4.66 -9.72 0.54
CA TYR A 300 -3.76 -8.91 1.37
C TYR A 300 -2.31 -9.38 1.22
N GLY A 301 -1.43 -8.48 0.78
CA GLY A 301 -0.02 -8.77 0.62
C GLY A 301 0.83 -7.51 0.73
N TYR A 302 2.08 -7.66 1.12
CA TYR A 302 3.05 -6.56 1.26
C TYR A 302 3.51 -6.01 -0.09
N ILE A 303 3.47 -6.87 -1.13
CA ILE A 303 3.82 -6.55 -2.52
C ILE A 303 3.00 -7.43 -3.47
N ARG A 304 2.64 -6.89 -4.64
CA ARG A 304 1.91 -7.62 -5.69
C ARG A 304 2.57 -7.48 -7.04
N PRO A 305 2.59 -8.54 -7.87
CA PRO A 305 2.83 -8.42 -9.30
C PRO A 305 1.63 -7.75 -9.96
N LYS A 306 1.88 -6.79 -10.86
CA LYS A 306 0.84 -6.00 -11.53
C LYS A 306 1.06 -5.95 -13.03
N ARG A 307 -0.04 -5.68 -13.73
CA ARG A 307 -0.09 -5.38 -15.16
C ARG A 307 -1.19 -4.38 -15.45
N SER A 308 -0.93 -3.44 -16.36
CA SER A 308 -1.95 -2.55 -16.87
C SER A 308 -3.06 -3.34 -17.56
N LEU A 309 -4.31 -2.97 -17.30
CA LEU A 309 -5.48 -3.70 -17.77
C LEU A 309 -6.06 -3.05 -19.02
N SER A 310 -6.49 -3.86 -19.98
CA SER A 310 -7.42 -3.45 -21.03
C SER A 310 -8.84 -3.34 -20.47
N ASP A 311 -9.72 -2.63 -21.16
CA ASP A 311 -11.11 -2.45 -20.73
C ASP A 311 -11.80 -3.81 -20.48
N GLY A 312 -12.32 -3.98 -19.27
CA GLY A 312 -13.00 -5.20 -18.84
C GLY A 312 -12.09 -6.41 -18.58
N GLU A 313 -10.78 -6.26 -18.69
CA GLU A 313 -9.83 -7.36 -18.43
C GLU A 313 -9.60 -7.54 -16.92
N ARG A 314 -9.49 -8.80 -16.49
CA ARG A 314 -9.17 -9.12 -15.10
C ARG A 314 -7.66 -9.15 -14.87
N PRO A 315 -7.18 -8.77 -13.67
CA PRO A 315 -5.75 -8.80 -13.34
C PRO A 315 -5.08 -10.14 -13.58
N ILE A 316 -5.71 -11.25 -13.17
CA ILE A 316 -5.18 -12.61 -13.37
C ILE A 316 -5.05 -12.96 -14.86
N THR A 317 -6.00 -12.51 -15.68
CA THR A 317 -5.99 -12.74 -17.13
C THR A 317 -4.89 -11.93 -17.81
N ALA A 318 -4.72 -10.66 -17.43
CA ALA A 318 -3.68 -9.80 -17.95
C ALA A 318 -2.28 -10.33 -17.61
N LEU A 319 -2.05 -10.74 -16.36
CA LEU A 319 -0.81 -11.36 -15.92
C LEU A 319 -0.52 -12.67 -16.69
N LYS A 320 -1.53 -13.52 -16.89
CA LYS A 320 -1.37 -14.78 -17.65
C LYS A 320 -0.98 -14.55 -19.10
N LYS A 321 -1.59 -13.55 -19.75
CA LYS A 321 -1.35 -13.27 -21.17
C LYS A 321 -0.05 -12.51 -21.42
N HIS A 322 0.29 -11.59 -20.55
CA HIS A 322 1.29 -10.55 -20.83
C HIS A 322 2.43 -10.52 -19.81
N GLY A 323 2.41 -11.36 -18.77
CA GLY A 323 3.41 -11.36 -17.70
C GLY A 323 3.33 -10.12 -16.81
N VAL A 324 4.31 -9.97 -15.92
CA VAL A 324 4.39 -8.83 -14.98
C VAL A 324 4.96 -7.60 -15.67
N GLU A 325 4.38 -6.44 -15.43
CA GLU A 325 4.83 -5.14 -15.93
C GLU A 325 5.45 -4.28 -14.84
N TYR A 326 4.91 -4.33 -13.64
CA TYR A 326 5.41 -3.59 -12.48
C TYR A 326 5.08 -4.32 -11.17
N VAL A 327 5.64 -3.83 -10.07
CA VAL A 327 5.29 -4.29 -8.72
C VAL A 327 4.68 -3.16 -7.92
N GLU A 328 3.74 -3.51 -7.04
CA GLU A 328 3.05 -2.60 -6.13
C GLU A 328 3.44 -2.93 -4.69
N VAL A 329 4.23 -2.07 -4.06
CA VAL A 329 4.56 -2.13 -2.63
C VAL A 329 3.38 -1.54 -1.84
N ARG A 330 2.88 -2.26 -0.83
CA ARG A 330 1.63 -1.93 -0.12
C ARG A 330 1.78 -1.74 1.40
N CYS A 331 2.97 -1.97 1.92
CA CYS A 331 3.23 -2.00 3.37
C CYS A 331 3.64 -0.63 3.97
N LEU A 332 3.51 0.46 3.22
CA LEU A 332 3.94 1.79 3.67
C LEU A 332 2.79 2.50 4.41
N ASP A 333 3.09 2.96 5.63
CA ASP A 333 2.19 3.84 6.36
C ASP A 333 2.28 5.28 5.81
N LEU A 334 1.25 6.06 6.07
CA LEU A 334 1.31 7.53 5.93
C LEU A 334 2.25 8.08 7.00
N ASP A 335 3.33 8.78 6.61
CA ASP A 335 4.11 9.57 7.56
C ASP A 335 3.30 10.82 7.93
N PRO A 336 2.84 10.95 9.17
CA PRO A 336 1.91 12.02 9.56
C PRO A 336 2.54 13.41 9.58
N TYR A 337 3.85 13.50 9.47
CA TYR A 337 4.59 14.77 9.44
C TYR A 337 4.85 15.29 8.02
N LEU A 338 4.45 14.50 7.02
CA LEU A 338 4.55 14.85 5.61
C LEU A 338 3.14 15.04 5.04
N SER A 339 2.85 16.16 4.42
CA SER A 339 1.53 16.40 3.83
C SER A 339 1.18 15.35 2.76
N THR A 340 2.16 14.93 1.97
CA THR A 340 2.03 13.85 0.97
C THR A 340 2.05 12.45 1.59
N GLY A 341 2.42 12.30 2.86
CA GLY A 341 2.56 11.01 3.56
C GLY A 341 3.83 10.23 3.22
N ILE A 342 4.61 10.67 2.23
CA ILE A 342 5.88 10.07 1.78
C ILE A 342 6.78 11.18 1.23
N ASP A 343 8.10 11.02 1.34
CA ASP A 343 9.09 11.97 0.82
C ASP A 343 10.09 11.35 -0.18
N SER A 344 10.93 12.21 -0.74
CA SER A 344 11.95 11.79 -1.71
C SER A 344 13.00 10.85 -1.12
N LYS A 345 13.35 10.99 0.15
CA LYS A 345 14.36 10.13 0.81
C LYS A 345 13.82 8.72 1.06
N GLN A 346 12.54 8.61 1.41
CA GLN A 346 11.86 7.33 1.50
C GLN A 346 11.80 6.64 0.14
N ILE A 347 11.40 7.36 -0.92
CA ILE A 347 11.35 6.82 -2.29
C ILE A 347 12.73 6.37 -2.76
N GLN A 348 13.78 7.18 -2.57
CA GLN A 348 15.15 6.83 -2.94
C GLN A 348 15.64 5.56 -2.25
N PHE A 349 15.31 5.40 -0.96
CA PHE A 349 15.62 4.17 -0.25
C PHE A 349 14.83 2.98 -0.80
N ILE A 350 13.52 3.12 -1.05
CA ILE A 350 12.66 2.05 -1.59
C ILE A 350 13.14 1.62 -2.97
N ASP A 351 13.49 2.55 -3.86
CA ASP A 351 14.07 2.24 -5.19
C ASP A 351 15.33 1.39 -5.05
N THR A 352 16.25 1.84 -4.18
CA THR A 352 17.51 1.13 -3.95
C THR A 352 17.28 -0.26 -3.35
N PHE A 353 16.33 -0.37 -2.43
CA PHE A 353 15.95 -1.64 -1.79
C PHE A 353 15.28 -2.61 -2.79
N LEU A 354 14.41 -2.12 -3.67
CA LEU A 354 13.80 -2.94 -4.71
C LEU A 354 14.85 -3.42 -5.73
N MET A 355 15.82 -2.58 -6.06
CA MET A 355 16.95 -2.99 -6.88
C MET A 355 17.83 -4.04 -6.17
N LEU A 356 18.06 -3.90 -4.86
CA LEU A 356 18.74 -4.94 -4.08
C LEU A 356 17.96 -6.26 -4.15
N CYS A 357 16.65 -6.22 -3.96
CA CYS A 357 15.79 -7.40 -4.05
C CYS A 357 15.86 -8.10 -5.42
N LEU A 358 15.97 -7.33 -6.50
CA LEU A 358 16.12 -7.85 -7.87
C LEU A 358 17.51 -8.47 -8.10
N LEU A 359 18.55 -7.81 -7.59
CA LEU A 359 19.94 -8.17 -7.88
C LEU A 359 20.48 -9.29 -7.01
N CYS A 360 19.82 -9.62 -5.90
CA CYS A 360 20.23 -10.72 -5.06
C CYS A 360 19.76 -12.07 -5.58
N GLU A 361 20.46 -13.15 -5.21
CA GLU A 361 19.96 -14.50 -5.47
C GLU A 361 18.60 -14.70 -4.79
N SER A 362 17.68 -15.32 -5.52
CA SER A 362 16.30 -15.52 -5.06
C SER A 362 15.86 -16.97 -5.23
N PRO A 363 16.34 -17.89 -4.37
CA PRO A 363 15.89 -19.28 -4.42
C PRO A 363 14.37 -19.37 -4.15
N PRO A 364 13.70 -20.42 -4.68
CA PRO A 364 12.30 -20.69 -4.35
C PRO A 364 12.09 -20.75 -2.84
N ASP A 365 10.97 -20.17 -2.37
CA ASP A 365 10.58 -20.24 -0.97
C ASP A 365 9.81 -21.53 -0.68
N SER A 366 9.75 -21.91 0.60
CA SER A 366 8.99 -23.03 1.11
C SER A 366 7.85 -22.57 2.02
N ALA A 367 6.88 -23.45 2.29
CA ALA A 367 5.82 -23.15 3.26
C ALA A 367 6.38 -22.79 4.65
N GLU A 368 7.46 -23.46 5.08
CA GLU A 368 8.13 -23.15 6.36
C GLU A 368 8.80 -21.77 6.31
N GLU A 369 9.49 -21.43 5.23
CA GLU A 369 10.09 -20.10 5.08
C GLU A 369 9.02 -19.01 5.07
N ASN A 370 7.88 -19.24 4.37
CA ASN A 370 6.75 -18.32 4.37
C ASN A 370 6.17 -18.09 5.78
N ARG A 371 6.08 -19.15 6.60
CA ARG A 371 5.70 -19.02 8.02
C ARG A 371 6.68 -18.12 8.79
N LEU A 372 7.98 -18.34 8.64
CA LEU A 372 9.02 -17.54 9.31
C LEU A 372 9.02 -16.07 8.84
N ILE A 373 8.79 -15.81 7.55
CA ILE A 373 8.62 -14.45 7.00
C ILE A 373 7.45 -13.75 7.69
N ASN A 374 6.29 -14.40 7.81
CA ASN A 374 5.12 -13.83 8.46
C ASN A 374 5.37 -13.57 9.95
N GLU A 375 6.05 -14.46 10.66
CA GLU A 375 6.43 -14.27 12.06
C GLU A 375 7.40 -13.10 12.24
N ASN A 376 8.38 -12.95 11.36
CA ASN A 376 9.30 -11.81 11.39
C ASN A 376 8.56 -10.49 11.16
N ASN A 377 7.68 -10.43 10.17
CA ASN A 377 6.85 -9.25 9.93
C ASN A 377 6.00 -8.91 11.16
N ALA A 378 5.30 -9.88 11.74
CA ALA A 378 4.49 -9.68 12.95
C ALA A 378 5.34 -9.23 14.15
N SER A 379 6.55 -9.78 14.30
CA SER A 379 7.48 -9.39 15.35
C SER A 379 7.92 -7.93 15.21
N VAL A 380 8.25 -7.49 14.00
CA VAL A 380 8.65 -6.09 13.76
C VAL A 380 7.47 -5.14 13.87
N VAL A 381 6.30 -5.52 13.38
CA VAL A 381 5.05 -4.75 13.57
C VAL A 381 4.84 -4.41 15.05
N ASN A 382 4.90 -5.41 15.92
CA ASN A 382 4.54 -5.26 17.32
C ASN A 382 5.72 -4.79 18.20
N TRP A 383 6.96 -5.16 17.85
CA TRP A 383 8.13 -5.04 18.73
C TRP A 383 9.36 -4.47 18.03
N GLY A 384 9.27 -3.95 16.80
CA GLY A 384 10.43 -3.55 15.99
C GLY A 384 11.39 -2.59 16.69
N ARG A 385 10.90 -1.70 17.57
CA ARG A 385 11.73 -0.78 18.37
C ARG A 385 12.20 -1.35 19.71
N LYS A 386 11.88 -2.62 20.02
CA LYS A 386 12.34 -3.27 21.23
C LYS A 386 13.85 -3.56 21.13
N PRO A 387 14.66 -3.15 22.13
CA PRO A 387 16.09 -3.49 22.16
C PRO A 387 16.30 -5.00 22.07
N LYS A 388 17.32 -5.42 21.32
CA LYS A 388 17.72 -6.82 21.17
C LYS A 388 16.59 -7.73 20.66
N LEU A 389 15.74 -7.22 19.78
CA LEU A 389 14.72 -8.04 19.11
C LEU A 389 15.42 -9.08 18.23
N ALA A 390 15.15 -10.35 18.48
CA ALA A 390 15.58 -11.45 17.62
C ALA A 390 14.51 -11.74 16.59
N LEU A 391 14.91 -11.99 15.34
CA LEU A 391 14.06 -12.48 14.27
C LEU A 391 14.46 -13.90 13.88
N ASN A 392 13.54 -14.62 13.26
CA ASN A 392 13.85 -15.93 12.69
C ASN A 392 14.77 -15.73 11.46
N ASN A 393 16.02 -16.07 11.63
CA ASN A 393 17.04 -16.05 10.58
C ASN A 393 18.00 -17.21 10.77
N PRO A 394 18.73 -17.67 9.72
CA PRO A 394 19.61 -18.82 9.78
C PRO A 394 20.74 -18.69 10.81
N ASP A 395 21.22 -17.47 11.04
CA ASP A 395 22.40 -17.18 11.87
C ASP A 395 22.01 -16.66 13.26
N GLN A 396 20.72 -16.56 13.58
CA GLN A 396 20.17 -16.09 14.87
C GLN A 396 20.68 -14.70 15.28
N ILE A 397 20.93 -13.82 14.31
CA ILE A 397 21.36 -12.43 14.55
C ILE A 397 20.18 -11.55 15.00
N GLU A 398 20.50 -10.50 15.74
CA GLU A 398 19.51 -9.50 16.14
C GLU A 398 18.93 -8.77 14.91
N MET A 399 17.68 -8.36 15.00
CA MET A 399 16.99 -7.60 13.93
C MET A 399 17.80 -6.37 13.49
N LYS A 400 18.39 -5.65 14.43
CA LYS A 400 19.20 -4.45 14.16
C LYS A 400 20.43 -4.76 13.31
N ASP A 401 21.15 -5.84 13.62
CA ASP A 401 22.36 -6.22 12.90
C ASP A 401 22.01 -6.70 11.48
N TRP A 402 20.94 -7.50 11.35
CA TRP A 402 20.44 -7.91 10.04
C TRP A 402 19.96 -6.72 9.19
N ALA A 403 19.23 -5.76 9.81
CA ALA A 403 18.84 -4.53 9.15
C ALA A 403 20.05 -3.73 8.66
N GLN A 404 21.09 -3.60 9.49
CA GLN A 404 22.31 -2.89 9.13
C GLN A 404 23.01 -3.55 7.94
N GLU A 405 23.14 -4.87 7.92
CA GLU A 405 23.71 -5.61 6.79
C GLU A 405 22.94 -5.38 5.50
N LEU A 406 21.58 -5.46 5.53
CA LEU A 406 20.74 -5.21 4.36
C LEU A 406 20.87 -3.77 3.84
N ILE A 407 20.85 -2.79 4.75
CA ILE A 407 20.98 -1.37 4.35
C ILE A 407 22.38 -1.09 3.80
N MET A 408 23.43 -1.66 4.37
CA MET A 408 24.80 -1.50 3.85
C MET A 408 24.98 -2.12 2.45
N GLN A 409 24.26 -3.20 2.12
CA GLN A 409 24.24 -3.76 0.76
C GLN A 409 23.51 -2.85 -0.25
N CYS A 410 22.64 -1.96 0.21
CA CYS A 410 22.06 -0.92 -0.64
C CYS A 410 23.08 0.17 -1.03
N GLN A 411 24.14 0.40 -0.24
CA GLN A 411 25.09 1.49 -0.47
C GLN A 411 25.74 1.48 -1.87
N PRO A 412 26.34 0.37 -2.38
CA PRO A 412 26.92 0.37 -3.71
C PRO A 412 25.91 0.57 -4.84
N ILE A 413 24.64 0.22 -4.61
CA ILE A 413 23.54 0.48 -5.56
C ILE A 413 23.20 1.97 -5.54
N ALA A 414 23.09 2.58 -4.35
CA ALA A 414 22.84 4.03 -4.19
C ALA A 414 23.92 4.87 -4.85
N GLU A 415 25.21 4.47 -4.75
CA GLU A 415 26.33 5.14 -5.42
C GLU A 415 26.22 5.10 -6.96
N ILE A 416 25.68 4.00 -7.51
CA ILE A 416 25.42 3.92 -8.96
C ILE A 416 24.26 4.84 -9.35
N PHE A 417 23.20 4.92 -8.53
CA PHE A 417 22.13 5.90 -8.75
C PHE A 417 22.67 7.33 -8.70
N ASP A 418 23.47 7.67 -7.68
CA ASP A 418 24.07 9.00 -7.52
C ASP A 418 24.95 9.38 -8.72
N ALA A 419 25.65 8.42 -9.30
CA ALA A 419 26.50 8.66 -10.48
C ALA A 419 25.70 8.90 -11.77
N ASN A 420 24.42 8.49 -11.85
CA ASN A 420 23.63 8.51 -13.08
C ASN A 420 22.37 9.39 -13.01
N CYS A 421 21.89 9.76 -11.81
CA CYS A 421 20.68 10.56 -11.64
C CYS A 421 21.01 12.05 -11.41
N GLN A 422 20.09 12.93 -11.81
CA GLN A 422 20.29 14.39 -11.71
C GLN A 422 20.39 14.93 -10.27
N ASN A 423 19.75 14.23 -9.31
CA ASN A 423 19.78 14.60 -7.89
C ASN A 423 20.46 13.48 -7.09
N PRO A 424 21.79 13.52 -6.93
CA PRO A 424 22.58 12.45 -6.34
C PRO A 424 22.47 12.45 -4.81
N THR A 425 21.35 11.99 -4.27
CA THR A 425 21.09 11.93 -2.83
C THR A 425 20.59 10.55 -2.34
N TYR A 426 20.81 9.51 -3.14
CA TYR A 426 20.47 8.13 -2.75
C TYR A 426 21.36 7.61 -1.61
N SER A 427 22.66 7.88 -1.65
CA SER A 427 23.58 7.56 -0.56
C SER A 427 23.22 8.28 0.74
N GLU A 428 22.72 9.52 0.66
CA GLU A 428 22.18 10.22 1.82
C GLU A 428 20.92 9.54 2.38
N ALA A 429 20.03 9.06 1.50
CA ALA A 429 18.85 8.30 1.92
C ALA A 429 19.24 7.02 2.67
N ILE A 430 20.30 6.30 2.23
CA ILE A 430 20.84 5.14 2.95
C ILE A 430 21.35 5.55 4.34
N ALA A 431 22.13 6.64 4.43
CA ALA A 431 22.66 7.12 5.70
C ALA A 431 21.56 7.47 6.72
N ILE A 432 20.48 8.14 6.27
CA ILE A 432 19.31 8.44 7.09
C ILE A 432 18.66 7.17 7.67
N GLN A 433 18.56 6.10 6.88
CA GLN A 433 17.98 4.86 7.38
C GLN A 433 18.90 4.12 8.36
N LEU A 434 20.21 4.15 8.14
CA LEU A 434 21.19 3.62 9.10
C LEU A 434 21.13 4.35 10.46
N GLU A 435 20.90 5.67 10.43
CA GLU A 435 20.76 6.46 11.66
C GLU A 435 19.55 6.01 12.50
N LYS A 436 18.43 5.62 11.87
CA LYS A 436 17.25 5.06 12.58
C LYS A 436 17.56 3.75 13.32
N LEU A 437 18.54 2.96 12.88
CA LEU A 437 18.97 1.76 13.58
C LEU A 437 19.77 2.09 14.84
N THR A 438 20.59 3.14 14.79
CA THR A 438 21.38 3.58 15.94
C THR A 438 20.55 4.37 16.94
N ASN A 439 19.59 5.13 16.43
CA ASN A 439 18.66 5.93 17.21
C ASN A 439 17.19 5.66 16.79
N PRO A 440 16.54 4.65 17.39
CA PRO A 440 15.15 4.30 17.07
C PRO A 440 14.12 5.43 17.28
N SER A 441 14.46 6.48 18.05
CA SER A 441 13.59 7.64 18.23
C SER A 441 13.37 8.45 16.94
N LEU A 442 14.22 8.24 15.94
CA LEU A 442 14.09 8.86 14.62
C LEU A 442 13.08 8.15 13.70
N THR A 443 12.58 6.97 14.06
CA THR A 443 11.54 6.29 13.29
C THR A 443 10.22 7.06 13.37
N PRO A 444 9.38 7.07 12.29
CA PRO A 444 8.10 7.78 12.31
C PRO A 444 7.19 7.32 13.46
N SER A 445 7.16 6.01 13.74
CA SER A 445 6.38 5.45 14.86
C SER A 445 6.83 5.94 16.23
N ALA A 446 8.14 6.11 16.46
CA ALA A 446 8.64 6.67 17.72
C ALA A 446 8.29 8.14 17.84
N LYS A 447 8.54 8.94 16.79
CA LYS A 447 8.21 10.37 16.76
C LYS A 447 6.74 10.62 17.06
N LEU A 448 5.84 9.84 16.42
CA LEU A 448 4.40 9.98 16.67
C LEU A 448 4.04 9.67 18.12
N LEU A 449 4.55 8.56 18.66
CA LEU A 449 4.25 8.16 20.03
C LEU A 449 4.81 9.16 21.05
N ASP A 450 6.02 9.66 20.83
CA ASP A 450 6.65 10.68 21.67
C ASP A 450 5.89 12.02 21.59
N HIS A 451 5.43 12.41 20.40
CA HIS A 451 4.63 13.62 20.23
C HIS A 451 3.32 13.54 21.02
N ILE A 452 2.56 12.45 20.89
CA ILE A 452 1.30 12.28 21.65
C ILE A 452 1.58 12.30 23.15
N LYS A 453 2.57 11.55 23.65
CA LYS A 453 2.89 11.45 25.07
C LYS A 453 3.38 12.76 25.70
N ASN A 454 4.09 13.57 24.93
CA ASN A 454 4.67 14.85 25.40
C ASN A 454 3.73 16.04 25.15
N SER A 455 2.65 15.86 24.40
CA SER A 455 1.60 16.85 24.23
C SER A 455 0.46 16.60 25.24
N SER A 456 -0.35 17.61 25.50
CA SER A 456 -1.60 17.46 26.27
C SER A 456 -2.77 17.00 25.39
N ARG A 457 -2.51 16.47 24.21
CA ARG A 457 -3.51 16.14 23.20
C ARG A 457 -3.73 14.63 23.10
N SER A 458 -4.98 14.24 22.87
CA SER A 458 -5.31 12.88 22.46
C SER A 458 -4.82 12.59 21.02
N PHE A 459 -4.81 11.32 20.63
CA PHE A 459 -4.49 10.90 19.26
C PHE A 459 -5.35 11.60 18.20
N PHE A 460 -6.66 11.75 18.47
CA PHE A 460 -7.55 12.39 17.50
C PHE A 460 -7.34 13.90 17.41
N GLU A 461 -7.10 14.59 18.53
CA GLU A 461 -6.78 16.02 18.53
C GLU A 461 -5.48 16.33 17.80
N LEU A 462 -4.44 15.50 17.97
CA LEU A 462 -3.21 15.62 17.21
C LEU A 462 -3.44 15.40 15.71
N GLY A 463 -4.29 14.43 15.36
CA GLY A 463 -4.63 14.17 13.96
C GLY A 463 -5.31 15.36 13.29
N VAL A 464 -6.25 16.00 13.96
CA VAL A 464 -6.91 17.23 13.48
C VAL A 464 -5.89 18.37 13.34
N GLU A 465 -5.01 18.55 14.33
CA GLU A 465 -3.98 19.60 14.28
C GLU A 465 -3.06 19.44 13.07
N LEU A 466 -2.52 18.24 12.87
CA LEU A 466 -1.64 17.96 11.73
C LEU A 466 -2.39 18.11 10.40
N ALA A 467 -3.65 17.65 10.31
CA ALA A 467 -4.46 17.82 9.11
C ALA A 467 -4.70 19.30 8.76
N VAL A 468 -4.96 20.15 9.77
CA VAL A 468 -5.09 21.60 9.59
C VAL A 468 -3.77 22.21 9.14
N GLN A 469 -2.64 21.82 9.74
CA GLN A 469 -1.31 22.27 9.33
C GLN A 469 -1.01 21.88 7.88
N HIS A 470 -1.33 20.65 7.48
CA HIS A 470 -1.15 20.22 6.09
C HIS A 470 -2.03 20.99 5.11
N LYS A 471 -3.31 21.25 5.46
CA LYS A 471 -4.20 22.08 4.62
C LYS A 471 -3.61 23.48 4.42
N GLN A 472 -3.10 24.11 5.48
CA GLN A 472 -2.45 25.42 5.41
C GLN A 472 -1.15 25.41 4.59
N GLN A 473 -0.30 24.38 4.76
CA GLN A 473 0.92 24.22 3.98
C GLN A 473 0.62 24.03 2.48
N ASN A 474 -0.37 23.21 2.15
CA ASN A 474 -0.78 22.98 0.77
C ASN A 474 -1.29 24.29 0.12
N GLN A 475 -2.07 25.07 0.85
CA GLN A 475 -2.54 26.39 0.39
C GLN A 475 -1.40 27.39 0.21
N ALA A 476 -0.40 27.40 1.11
CA ALA A 476 0.77 28.26 1.01
C ALA A 476 1.69 27.89 -0.17
N ASN A 477 1.78 26.60 -0.50
CA ASN A 477 2.56 26.07 -1.63
C ASN A 477 1.83 26.17 -2.97
N ALA A 478 1.06 27.19 -3.18
CA ALA A 478 0.14 27.45 -4.29
C ALA A 478 0.37 26.58 -5.53
N VAL A 479 -0.52 25.63 -5.76
CA VAL A 479 -0.58 24.88 -7.02
C VAL A 479 -0.81 25.84 -8.16
N SER A 480 -0.10 25.66 -9.27
CA SER A 480 -0.28 26.55 -10.43
C SER A 480 -1.73 26.54 -10.91
N ILE A 481 -2.20 27.67 -11.41
CA ILE A 481 -3.55 27.80 -12.01
C ILE A 481 -3.74 26.74 -13.13
N GLU A 482 -2.68 26.44 -13.86
CA GLU A 482 -2.68 25.44 -14.91
C GLU A 482 -2.95 24.02 -14.35
N SER A 483 -2.26 23.61 -13.29
CA SER A 483 -2.47 22.32 -12.64
C SER A 483 -3.87 22.20 -12.03
N GLN A 484 -4.36 23.26 -11.37
CA GLN A 484 -5.74 23.29 -10.86
C GLN A 484 -6.77 23.16 -11.99
N SER A 485 -6.58 23.89 -13.08
CA SER A 485 -7.47 23.84 -14.26
C SER A 485 -7.45 22.45 -14.89
N ARG A 486 -6.30 21.83 -15.04
CA ARG A 486 -6.12 20.47 -15.56
C ARG A 486 -6.84 19.42 -14.70
N LEU A 487 -6.72 19.49 -13.37
CA LEU A 487 -7.40 18.56 -12.46
C LEU A 487 -8.93 18.77 -12.48
N ALA A 488 -9.38 20.02 -12.50
CA ALA A 488 -10.81 20.35 -12.63
C ALA A 488 -11.40 19.89 -13.99
N GLU A 489 -10.61 19.94 -15.07
CA GLU A 489 -11.03 19.42 -16.37
C GLU A 489 -11.13 17.89 -16.37
N LYS A 490 -10.15 17.19 -15.81
CA LYS A 490 -10.21 15.73 -15.62
C LYS A 490 -11.42 15.32 -14.77
N ALA A 491 -11.71 16.05 -13.70
CA ALA A 491 -12.90 15.80 -12.88
C ALA A 491 -14.20 15.96 -13.68
N ARG A 492 -14.35 17.04 -14.47
CA ARG A 492 -15.52 17.23 -15.35
C ARG A 492 -15.61 16.15 -16.43
N ALA A 493 -14.50 15.82 -17.08
CA ALA A 493 -14.46 14.76 -18.09
C ALA A 493 -14.87 13.40 -17.51
N SER A 494 -14.46 13.09 -16.27
CA SER A 494 -14.85 11.85 -15.61
C SER A 494 -16.34 11.75 -15.33
N LEU A 495 -17.01 12.84 -14.97
CA LEU A 495 -18.47 12.87 -14.83
C LEU A 495 -19.16 12.64 -16.16
N GLN A 496 -18.64 13.22 -17.26
CA GLN A 496 -19.19 12.97 -18.60
C GLN A 496 -19.00 11.51 -18.99
N SER A 497 -17.82 10.93 -18.77
CA SER A 497 -17.54 9.52 -19.05
C SER A 497 -18.46 8.57 -18.27
N LEU A 498 -18.76 8.88 -16.98
CA LEU A 498 -19.74 8.11 -16.23
C LEU A 498 -21.13 8.17 -16.86
N ASN A 499 -21.60 9.37 -17.22
CA ASN A 499 -22.91 9.54 -17.87
C ASN A 499 -22.99 8.78 -19.20
N ASP A 500 -21.92 8.82 -20.01
CA ASP A 500 -21.86 8.10 -21.27
C ASP A 500 -21.94 6.57 -21.05
N LEU A 501 -21.23 6.04 -20.05
CA LEU A 501 -21.30 4.63 -19.66
C LEU A 501 -22.70 4.22 -19.21
N GLU A 502 -23.39 5.06 -18.43
CA GLU A 502 -24.75 4.79 -17.95
C GLU A 502 -25.79 4.78 -19.08
N LEU A 503 -25.56 5.54 -20.16
CA LEU A 503 -26.46 5.61 -21.30
C LEU A 503 -26.34 4.39 -22.24
N ILE A 504 -25.18 3.76 -22.35
CA ILE A 504 -24.93 2.67 -23.31
C ILE A 504 -25.07 1.28 -22.71
N GLU A 505 -25.26 1.16 -21.40
CA GLU A 505 -25.32 -0.15 -20.73
C GLU A 505 -26.68 -0.84 -20.93
N GLU A 506 -26.68 -1.95 -21.68
CA GLU A 506 -27.88 -2.75 -21.98
C GLU A 506 -27.88 -4.13 -21.26
N GLU A 507 -26.73 -4.55 -20.73
CA GLU A 507 -26.60 -5.88 -20.11
C GLU A 507 -27.23 -5.91 -18.70
N SER A 508 -27.92 -7.03 -18.36
CA SER A 508 -28.41 -7.22 -16.99
C SER A 508 -27.25 -7.39 -16.00
N PHE A 509 -27.44 -6.91 -14.75
CA PHE A 509 -26.41 -7.04 -13.72
C PHE A 509 -26.01 -8.49 -13.44
N GLU A 510 -26.95 -9.44 -13.48
CA GLU A 510 -26.70 -10.87 -13.28
C GLU A 510 -25.77 -11.44 -14.36
N SER A 511 -25.99 -11.07 -15.63
CA SER A 511 -25.12 -11.50 -16.74
C SER A 511 -23.72 -10.89 -16.62
N PHE A 512 -23.65 -9.60 -16.32
CA PHE A 512 -22.39 -8.92 -16.05
C PHE A 512 -21.64 -9.57 -14.89
N LEU A 513 -22.30 -9.79 -13.74
CA LEU A 513 -21.68 -10.35 -12.55
C LEU A 513 -21.12 -11.74 -12.80
N PHE A 514 -21.84 -12.58 -13.55
CA PHE A 514 -21.36 -13.89 -13.94
C PHE A 514 -20.04 -13.79 -14.72
N LYS A 515 -19.96 -12.92 -15.72
CA LYS A 515 -18.72 -12.69 -16.49
C LYS A 515 -17.61 -12.09 -15.63
N TYR A 516 -17.96 -11.11 -14.79
CA TYR A 516 -17.02 -10.38 -13.94
C TYR A 516 -16.36 -11.26 -12.87
N THR A 517 -17.07 -12.30 -12.39
CA THR A 517 -16.54 -13.24 -11.39
C THR A 517 -16.05 -14.57 -11.99
N SER A 518 -16.28 -14.85 -13.27
CA SER A 518 -15.74 -16.03 -13.95
C SER A 518 -14.21 -15.91 -14.16
N ILE A 519 -13.48 -17.03 -13.96
CA ILE A 519 -12.01 -17.09 -14.05
C ILE A 519 -11.62 -17.76 -15.35
#